data_d4f2b0e90afcad6571fa3b1ac9dc4b71
#
_entry.id   d4f2b0e90afcad6571fa3b1ac9dc4b71
#
_cell.length_a   1.000
_cell.length_b   1.000
_cell.length_c   1.000
_cell.angle_alpha   90.00
_cell.angle_beta   90.00
_cell.angle_gamma   90.00
#
_symmetry.space_group_name_H-M   'P 1'
#
loop_
_entity.id
_entity.type
_entity.pdbx_description
1 polymer ?
#
loop_
_entity_poly.entity_id
_entity_poly.type
_entity_poly.pdbx_seq_one_letter_code
_entity_poly.pdbx_strand_id
1 'polypeptide(L)'
;ILPLAKTGDENPAILENGVVRTPPGYKEAYKKYIEDGWTSLSCDPKYGGQGMPRTVSAFFDEMLSSASLAFKLYSELSLGAYNCIHHHATDEIKDRYLPKMVEGKWSGTMCLTEPVCGTDLGLLKTKAVEQPDGTYKITGQKIFITSGDHDLTENIIHLVIARASDSPKGTKGISLFLVPKFIVKEDGTIGARNGISTGSIETKMGIKGSATCVLNFDDATGIMIGPKNKGLSQMFTMMNLERIVVGIQGLGISEIAYQNSLSYAKERKQGKSNNNKSQNGNADAIIEHADIRKTLLNMKSIIEGERALCFWLSQQTEVSLNHDDQKIKQDASDMVSLMTPVVKSLFSDLGMEITSDAMQIFGGYGYTKDQGIEQLYRDNRITPIYEGTNSVQAADLVFRKLLNKNGNIIDKFLDLVKTETNTNNEKVKPFIKEFNYYLDVLKNFSDWTIQRLETNKDDVSAAANDYLKTLGYISLAFSWIKVLNISFKDYEENKKFYDDKINTAKFYFDKVLPSCLLYTSPSPRDMSA
;
A
#
# COMPACT_ATOMS: atom_id res chain seq x y z
N ILE A 1 -3.04 15.09 14.02
CA ILE A 1 -3.28 13.65 13.70
C ILE A 1 -2.32 12.75 14.49
N LEU A 2 -1.02 13.06 14.58
CA LEU A 2 -0.03 12.20 15.26
C LEU A 2 -0.48 11.72 16.69
N PRO A 3 -1.04 12.55 17.57
CA PRO A 3 -1.52 12.07 18.88
C PRO A 3 -2.67 11.07 18.79
N LEU A 4 -3.42 11.06 17.69
CA LEU A 4 -4.56 10.16 17.50
C LEU A 4 -4.14 8.69 17.35
N ALA A 5 -2.89 8.41 16.95
CA ALA A 5 -2.38 7.05 16.89
C ALA A 5 -2.47 6.36 18.26
N LYS A 6 -1.92 6.99 19.28
CA LYS A 6 -1.98 6.50 20.67
C LYS A 6 -3.42 6.50 21.21
N THR A 7 -4.15 7.60 21.00
CA THR A 7 -5.55 7.70 21.46
C THR A 7 -6.41 6.57 20.90
N GLY A 8 -6.25 6.25 19.61
CA GLY A 8 -7.01 5.17 18.96
C GLY A 8 -6.60 3.76 19.39
N ASP A 9 -5.35 3.55 19.81
CA ASP A 9 -4.92 2.26 20.36
C ASP A 9 -5.44 2.04 21.79
N GLU A 10 -5.46 3.10 22.60
CA GLU A 10 -5.96 3.06 23.98
C GLU A 10 -7.49 3.09 24.06
N ASN A 11 -8.16 3.75 23.12
CA ASN A 11 -9.61 3.89 23.04
C ASN A 11 -10.08 3.42 21.65
N PRO A 12 -10.22 2.12 21.41
CA PRO A 12 -10.58 1.59 20.10
C PRO A 12 -11.98 2.05 19.67
N ALA A 13 -12.25 1.97 18.35
CA ALA A 13 -13.62 2.13 17.85
C ALA A 13 -14.53 1.08 18.49
N ILE A 14 -15.77 1.45 18.81
CA ILE A 14 -16.76 0.59 19.48
C ILE A 14 -18.09 0.56 18.75
N LEU A 15 -18.81 -0.55 18.87
CA LEU A 15 -20.21 -0.69 18.43
C LEU A 15 -21.13 -0.62 19.64
N GLU A 16 -21.95 0.42 19.70
CA GLU A 16 -22.90 0.66 20.79
C GLU A 16 -24.29 0.94 20.24
N ASN A 17 -25.29 0.15 20.65
CA ASN A 17 -26.69 0.29 20.22
C ASN A 17 -26.84 0.39 18.68
N GLY A 18 -26.09 -0.41 17.92
CA GLY A 18 -26.12 -0.43 16.46
C GLY A 18 -25.43 0.77 15.78
N VAL A 19 -24.70 1.58 16.53
CA VAL A 19 -23.91 2.73 16.04
C VAL A 19 -22.44 2.50 16.32
N VAL A 20 -21.63 2.65 15.28
CA VAL A 20 -20.16 2.62 15.42
C VAL A 20 -19.67 4.02 15.82
N ARG A 21 -18.97 4.08 16.94
CA ARG A 21 -18.33 5.31 17.44
C ARG A 21 -16.83 5.23 17.26
N THR A 22 -16.29 6.29 16.67
CA THR A 22 -14.85 6.46 16.51
C THR A 22 -14.18 6.93 17.80
N PRO A 23 -12.84 6.74 17.95
CA PRO A 23 -12.10 7.20 19.12
C PRO A 23 -12.25 8.70 19.41
N PRO A 24 -12.02 9.14 20.64
CA PRO A 24 -12.00 10.57 20.99
C PRO A 24 -11.03 11.36 20.10
N GLY A 25 -11.44 12.57 19.67
CA GLY A 25 -10.65 13.47 18.83
C GLY A 25 -10.67 13.13 17.32
N TYR A 26 -11.20 11.97 16.91
CA TYR A 26 -11.27 11.60 15.50
C TYR A 26 -12.25 12.47 14.71
N LYS A 27 -13.39 12.84 15.30
CA LYS A 27 -14.39 13.70 14.64
C LYS A 27 -13.86 15.09 14.35
N GLU A 28 -13.24 15.70 15.35
CA GLU A 28 -12.67 17.03 15.25
C GLU A 28 -11.53 17.05 14.23
N ALA A 29 -10.66 16.04 14.27
CA ALA A 29 -9.57 15.90 13.31
C ALA A 29 -10.09 15.65 11.88
N TYR A 30 -11.11 14.79 11.72
CA TYR A 30 -11.71 14.52 10.40
C TYR A 30 -12.41 15.75 9.84
N LYS A 31 -13.14 16.50 10.69
CA LYS A 31 -13.75 17.76 10.29
C LYS A 31 -12.70 18.73 9.74
N LYS A 32 -11.61 18.95 10.48
CA LYS A 32 -10.51 19.80 10.03
C LYS A 32 -9.86 19.28 8.75
N TYR A 33 -9.66 17.95 8.65
CA TYR A 33 -9.08 17.29 7.48
C TYR A 33 -9.87 17.57 6.19
N ILE A 34 -11.22 17.53 6.26
CA ILE A 34 -12.08 17.84 5.11
C ILE A 34 -12.19 19.35 4.85
N GLU A 35 -12.23 20.18 5.89
CA GLU A 35 -12.25 21.66 5.75
C GLU A 35 -10.98 22.19 5.09
N ASP A 36 -9.83 21.56 5.36
CA ASP A 36 -8.53 21.86 4.73
C ASP A 36 -8.40 21.29 3.30
N GLY A 37 -9.40 20.54 2.81
CA GLY A 37 -9.49 20.02 1.44
C GLY A 37 -8.65 18.78 1.14
N TRP A 38 -8.17 18.06 2.13
CA TRP A 38 -7.27 16.91 1.93
C TRP A 38 -7.94 15.72 1.23
N THR A 39 -9.26 15.55 1.34
CA THR A 39 -10.02 14.50 0.65
C THR A 39 -10.10 14.72 -0.86
N SER A 40 -9.98 15.97 -1.31
CA SER A 40 -10.19 16.39 -2.70
C SER A 40 -8.89 16.47 -3.52
N LEU A 41 -7.73 16.21 -2.91
CA LEU A 41 -6.41 16.53 -3.46
C LEU A 41 -6.18 16.04 -4.90
N SER A 42 -6.44 14.76 -5.19
CA SER A 42 -6.26 14.18 -6.53
C SER A 42 -7.58 13.90 -7.27
N CYS A 43 -8.69 14.40 -6.77
CA CYS A 43 -9.99 14.24 -7.41
C CYS A 43 -10.19 15.22 -8.57
N ASP A 44 -11.06 14.84 -9.52
CA ASP A 44 -11.36 15.62 -10.71
C ASP A 44 -12.02 16.97 -10.34
N PRO A 45 -11.51 18.10 -10.87
CA PRO A 45 -12.11 19.42 -10.68
C PRO A 45 -13.59 19.51 -11.09
N LYS A 46 -14.04 18.69 -12.03
CA LYS A 46 -15.47 18.60 -12.41
C LYS A 46 -16.37 18.34 -11.20
N TYR A 47 -15.88 17.58 -10.22
CA TYR A 47 -16.63 17.19 -9.02
C TYR A 47 -16.20 17.94 -7.75
N GLY A 48 -15.41 19.01 -7.91
CA GLY A 48 -14.90 19.82 -6.79
C GLY A 48 -13.53 19.40 -6.29
N GLY A 49 -12.83 18.55 -7.01
CA GLY A 49 -11.46 18.13 -6.71
C GLY A 49 -10.42 19.20 -7.05
N GLN A 50 -9.20 19.02 -6.53
CA GLN A 50 -8.09 19.94 -6.79
C GLN A 50 -7.26 19.54 -8.02
N GLY A 51 -7.44 18.33 -8.55
CA GLY A 51 -6.74 17.84 -9.74
C GLY A 51 -5.23 17.69 -9.57
N MET A 52 -4.74 17.55 -8.33
CA MET A 52 -3.31 17.40 -8.07
C MET A 52 -2.80 16.05 -8.56
N PRO A 53 -1.56 16.00 -9.10
CA PRO A 53 -0.95 14.75 -9.52
C PRO A 53 -0.86 13.73 -8.38
N ARG A 54 -0.95 12.45 -8.71
CA ARG A 54 -0.80 11.34 -7.74
C ARG A 54 0.55 11.33 -7.04
N THR A 55 1.58 11.89 -7.65
CA THR A 55 2.88 12.10 -7.01
C THR A 55 2.77 12.94 -5.75
N VAL A 56 1.91 13.96 -5.74
CA VAL A 56 1.65 14.78 -4.54
C VAL A 56 0.88 13.97 -3.50
N SER A 57 -0.14 13.22 -3.93
CA SER A 57 -0.92 12.35 -3.02
C SER A 57 -0.04 11.28 -2.36
N ALA A 58 0.95 10.70 -3.07
CA ALA A 58 1.83 9.68 -2.52
C ALA A 58 2.66 10.20 -1.33
N PHE A 59 3.18 11.44 -1.39
CA PHE A 59 3.87 12.05 -0.26
C PHE A 59 2.92 12.32 0.92
N PHE A 60 1.72 12.78 0.61
CA PHE A 60 0.72 12.99 1.64
C PHE A 60 0.30 11.68 2.31
N ASP A 61 0.13 10.61 1.53
CA ASP A 61 -0.17 9.26 2.03
C ASP A 61 0.92 8.73 2.95
N GLU A 62 2.20 8.96 2.63
CA GLU A 62 3.33 8.60 3.49
C GLU A 62 3.27 9.36 4.82
N MET A 63 3.10 10.69 4.78
CA MET A 63 3.03 11.52 5.99
C MET A 63 1.84 11.13 6.88
N LEU A 64 0.68 10.86 6.29
CA LEU A 64 -0.52 10.49 7.03
C LEU A 64 -0.40 9.07 7.62
N SER A 65 0.22 8.14 6.91
CA SER A 65 0.52 6.79 7.41
C SER A 65 1.51 6.82 8.57
N SER A 66 2.51 7.70 8.51
CA SER A 66 3.45 7.94 9.61
C SER A 66 2.78 8.53 10.84
N ALA A 67 1.80 9.41 10.64
CA ALA A 67 1.13 10.09 11.74
C ALA A 67 0.10 9.19 12.45
N SER A 68 -0.77 8.50 11.70
CA SER A 68 -1.75 7.55 12.24
C SER A 68 -2.39 6.72 11.13
N LEU A 69 -1.94 5.47 10.97
CA LEU A 69 -2.55 4.56 10.01
C LEU A 69 -4.03 4.31 10.31
N ALA A 70 -4.40 4.15 11.59
CA ALA A 70 -5.79 3.91 11.98
C ALA A 70 -6.74 5.04 11.57
N PHE A 71 -6.31 6.30 11.68
CA PHE A 71 -7.09 7.46 11.23
C PHE A 71 -7.14 7.53 9.69
N LYS A 72 -6.00 7.32 9.03
CA LYS A 72 -5.90 7.36 7.56
C LYS A 72 -6.91 6.45 6.87
N LEU A 73 -7.15 5.26 7.39
CA LEU A 73 -8.04 4.26 6.79
C LEU A 73 -9.50 4.74 6.63
N TYR A 74 -9.94 5.78 7.35
CA TYR A 74 -11.29 6.35 7.16
C TYR A 74 -11.41 7.18 5.87
N SER A 75 -10.32 7.80 5.41
CA SER A 75 -10.32 8.58 4.17
C SER A 75 -9.79 7.81 2.96
N GLU A 76 -8.89 6.87 3.18
CA GLU A 76 -8.21 6.13 2.11
C GLU A 76 -9.17 5.35 1.23
N LEU A 77 -10.02 4.49 1.81
CA LEU A 77 -10.99 3.69 1.06
C LEU A 77 -12.00 4.56 0.29
N SER A 78 -12.23 5.79 0.78
CA SER A 78 -13.13 6.75 0.11
C SER A 78 -12.56 7.20 -1.23
N LEU A 79 -11.25 7.44 -1.31
CA LEU A 79 -10.57 7.80 -2.56
C LEU A 79 -10.58 6.61 -3.56
N GLY A 80 -10.36 5.40 -3.05
CA GLY A 80 -10.47 4.18 -3.87
C GLY A 80 -11.87 3.99 -4.45
N ALA A 81 -12.91 4.15 -3.63
CA ALA A 81 -14.30 4.08 -4.07
C ALA A 81 -14.65 5.20 -5.06
N TYR A 82 -14.20 6.44 -4.79
CA TYR A 82 -14.32 7.56 -5.72
C TYR A 82 -13.75 7.19 -7.10
N ASN A 83 -12.51 6.70 -7.16
CA ASN A 83 -11.87 6.33 -8.43
C ASN A 83 -12.64 5.23 -9.17
N CYS A 84 -13.15 4.22 -8.46
CA CYS A 84 -13.94 3.16 -9.08
C CYS A 84 -15.24 3.70 -9.69
N ILE A 85 -15.97 4.55 -8.97
CA ILE A 85 -17.20 5.20 -9.46
C ILE A 85 -16.88 6.13 -10.64
N HIS A 86 -15.82 6.94 -10.51
CA HIS A 86 -15.40 7.88 -11.56
C HIS A 86 -15.10 7.19 -12.89
N HIS A 87 -14.48 5.99 -12.86
CA HIS A 87 -14.12 5.26 -14.07
C HIS A 87 -15.26 4.43 -14.67
N HIS A 88 -16.17 3.90 -13.85
CA HIS A 88 -17.07 2.85 -14.27
C HIS A 88 -18.57 3.18 -14.18
N ALA A 89 -18.95 4.22 -13.45
CA ALA A 89 -20.35 4.62 -13.32
C ALA A 89 -20.82 5.48 -14.51
N THR A 90 -22.13 5.58 -14.69
CA THR A 90 -22.75 6.54 -15.61
C THR A 90 -22.57 7.97 -15.08
N ASP A 91 -22.65 8.97 -15.96
CA ASP A 91 -22.51 10.37 -15.56
C ASP A 91 -23.57 10.79 -14.53
N GLU A 92 -24.79 10.26 -14.63
CA GLU A 92 -25.86 10.51 -13.65
C GLU A 92 -25.45 10.03 -12.23
N ILE A 93 -24.85 8.84 -12.12
CA ILE A 93 -24.36 8.32 -10.84
C ILE A 93 -23.17 9.17 -10.34
N LYS A 94 -22.24 9.52 -11.22
CA LYS A 94 -21.10 10.37 -10.86
C LYS A 94 -21.56 11.71 -10.31
N ASP A 95 -22.44 12.40 -11.03
CA ASP A 95 -22.94 13.74 -10.65
C ASP A 95 -23.70 13.70 -9.31
N ARG A 96 -24.38 12.58 -8.99
CA ARG A 96 -25.13 12.39 -7.75
C ARG A 96 -24.25 12.06 -6.53
N TYR A 97 -23.17 11.31 -6.71
CA TYR A 97 -22.40 10.75 -5.58
C TYR A 97 -21.02 11.41 -5.40
N LEU A 98 -20.29 11.69 -6.49
CA LEU A 98 -18.91 12.13 -6.40
C LEU A 98 -18.71 13.48 -5.70
N PRO A 99 -19.54 14.52 -5.91
CA PRO A 99 -19.32 15.80 -5.23
C PRO A 99 -19.26 15.67 -3.70
N LYS A 100 -20.19 14.91 -3.11
CA LYS A 100 -20.22 14.69 -1.66
C LYS A 100 -19.08 13.83 -1.13
N MET A 101 -18.57 12.89 -1.96
CA MET A 101 -17.39 12.11 -1.64
C MET A 101 -16.12 12.95 -1.69
N VAL A 102 -15.99 13.83 -2.68
CA VAL A 102 -14.87 14.79 -2.82
C VAL A 102 -14.83 15.77 -1.65
N GLU A 103 -15.99 16.28 -1.23
CA GLU A 103 -16.13 17.13 -0.03
C GLU A 103 -15.77 16.39 1.28
N GLY A 104 -15.61 15.05 1.24
CA GLY A 104 -15.42 14.24 2.44
C GLY A 104 -16.65 14.10 3.34
N LYS A 105 -17.81 14.59 2.93
CA LYS A 105 -19.09 14.46 3.66
C LYS A 105 -19.64 13.03 3.57
N TRP A 106 -19.34 12.32 2.48
CA TRP A 106 -19.65 10.91 2.30
C TRP A 106 -18.35 10.13 2.12
N SER A 107 -18.22 9.04 2.85
CA SER A 107 -17.10 8.12 2.70
C SER A 107 -17.44 6.96 1.77
N GLY A 108 -16.42 6.19 1.40
CA GLY A 108 -16.56 5.00 0.58
C GLY A 108 -15.89 3.78 1.20
N THR A 109 -16.35 2.59 0.84
CA THR A 109 -15.77 1.32 1.30
C THR A 109 -15.70 0.29 0.18
N MET A 110 -14.87 -0.72 0.38
CA MET A 110 -14.72 -1.89 -0.49
C MET A 110 -15.24 -3.14 0.23
N CYS A 111 -16.32 -3.76 -0.28
CA CYS A 111 -17.00 -4.89 0.35
C CYS A 111 -16.83 -6.16 -0.50
N LEU A 112 -15.72 -6.89 -0.28
CA LEU A 112 -15.39 -8.11 -1.02
C LEU A 112 -15.57 -9.37 -0.18
N THR A 113 -14.80 -9.44 0.92
CA THR A 113 -14.60 -10.64 1.74
C THR A 113 -15.89 -11.10 2.44
N GLU A 114 -16.11 -12.40 2.44
CA GLU A 114 -17.20 -13.06 3.16
C GLU A 114 -16.63 -14.14 4.10
N PRO A 115 -17.41 -14.66 5.07
CA PRO A 115 -16.95 -15.72 5.97
C PRO A 115 -16.40 -16.95 5.26
N VAL A 116 -16.84 -17.21 4.03
CA VAL A 116 -16.47 -18.39 3.22
C VAL A 116 -15.44 -18.08 2.13
N CYS A 117 -15.11 -16.82 1.89
CA CYS A 117 -14.16 -16.44 0.84
C CYS A 117 -13.43 -15.13 1.14
N GLY A 118 -12.10 -15.19 1.03
CA GLY A 118 -11.22 -14.00 1.04
C GLY A 118 -10.44 -13.94 -0.26
N THR A 119 -9.47 -14.84 -0.45
CA THR A 119 -8.66 -14.92 -1.67
C THR A 119 -9.43 -15.44 -2.87
N ASP A 120 -10.24 -16.48 -2.68
CA ASP A 120 -11.09 -17.05 -3.75
C ASP A 120 -12.49 -16.42 -3.73
N LEU A 121 -12.62 -15.26 -4.38
CA LEU A 121 -13.89 -14.54 -4.52
C LEU A 121 -14.92 -15.29 -5.38
N GLY A 122 -14.52 -16.34 -6.10
CA GLY A 122 -15.46 -17.19 -6.84
C GLY A 122 -16.49 -17.89 -5.95
N LEU A 123 -16.19 -18.06 -4.65
CA LEU A 123 -17.01 -18.70 -3.65
C LEU A 123 -18.06 -17.78 -2.99
N LEU A 124 -18.09 -16.48 -3.34
CA LEU A 124 -18.99 -15.51 -2.71
C LEU A 124 -20.46 -15.94 -2.79
N LYS A 125 -21.20 -15.66 -1.73
CA LYS A 125 -22.62 -16.02 -1.55
C LYS A 125 -23.57 -14.83 -1.58
N THR A 126 -23.08 -13.59 -1.43
CA THR A 126 -23.90 -12.38 -1.52
C THR A 126 -24.62 -12.34 -2.87
N LYS A 127 -25.93 -12.13 -2.82
CA LYS A 127 -26.84 -12.12 -3.99
C LYS A 127 -27.33 -10.72 -4.28
N ALA A 128 -27.63 -10.47 -5.55
CA ALA A 128 -28.27 -9.26 -6.03
C ALA A 128 -29.47 -9.63 -6.90
N VAL A 129 -30.67 -9.23 -6.50
CA VAL A 129 -31.91 -9.49 -7.21
C VAL A 129 -32.42 -8.21 -7.85
N GLU A 130 -32.54 -8.25 -9.17
CA GLU A 130 -32.99 -7.09 -9.97
C GLU A 130 -34.46 -6.76 -9.65
N GLN A 131 -34.73 -5.46 -9.58
CA GLN A 131 -36.06 -4.91 -9.32
C GLN A 131 -36.65 -4.28 -10.59
N PRO A 132 -37.97 -4.10 -10.68
CA PRO A 132 -38.63 -3.49 -11.85
C PRO A 132 -38.16 -2.06 -12.17
N ASP A 133 -37.66 -1.33 -11.18
CA ASP A 133 -37.13 0.04 -11.32
C ASP A 133 -35.63 0.09 -11.73
N GLY A 134 -35.01 -1.05 -12.02
CA GLY A 134 -33.62 -1.18 -12.40
C GLY A 134 -32.63 -1.14 -11.22
N THR A 135 -33.12 -1.03 -9.99
CA THR A 135 -32.28 -1.20 -8.79
C THR A 135 -32.10 -2.69 -8.46
N TYR A 136 -31.31 -2.99 -7.45
CA TYR A 136 -31.06 -4.36 -6.99
C TYR A 136 -31.27 -4.47 -5.49
N LYS A 137 -31.83 -5.60 -5.04
CA LYS A 137 -31.85 -5.99 -3.63
C LYS A 137 -30.65 -6.86 -3.34
N ILE A 138 -29.78 -6.36 -2.45
CA ILE A 138 -28.54 -7.02 -2.06
C ILE A 138 -28.76 -7.73 -0.73
N THR A 139 -28.48 -9.04 -0.68
CA THR A 139 -28.62 -9.86 0.52
C THR A 139 -27.38 -10.71 0.73
N GLY A 140 -26.76 -10.62 1.92
CA GLY A 140 -25.55 -11.34 2.29
C GLY A 140 -24.77 -10.68 3.41
N GLN A 141 -23.60 -11.23 3.71
CA GLN A 141 -22.72 -10.72 4.76
C GLN A 141 -21.32 -10.48 4.21
N LYS A 142 -20.74 -9.34 4.55
CA LYS A 142 -19.36 -8.99 4.27
C LYS A 142 -18.59 -8.81 5.56
N ILE A 143 -17.35 -9.32 5.62
CA ILE A 143 -16.50 -9.27 6.82
C ILE A 143 -15.20 -8.55 6.54
N PHE A 144 -14.53 -8.09 7.60
CA PHE A 144 -13.28 -7.32 7.56
C PHE A 144 -13.39 -6.03 6.74
N ILE A 145 -14.57 -5.38 6.78
CA ILE A 145 -14.78 -4.16 6.02
C ILE A 145 -14.19 -2.97 6.77
N THR A 146 -13.07 -2.47 6.25
CA THR A 146 -12.39 -1.27 6.76
C THR A 146 -13.32 -0.08 6.63
N SER A 147 -13.49 0.67 7.74
CA SER A 147 -14.40 1.82 7.82
C SER A 147 -15.83 1.50 7.37
N GLY A 148 -16.25 0.22 7.56
CA GLY A 148 -17.54 -0.26 7.10
C GLY A 148 -18.72 0.49 7.71
N ASP A 149 -18.58 0.95 8.94
CA ASP A 149 -19.49 1.88 9.59
C ASP A 149 -18.70 2.79 10.54
N HIS A 150 -19.15 4.03 10.69
CA HIS A 150 -18.55 5.02 11.58
C HIS A 150 -19.45 6.27 11.67
N ASP A 151 -19.06 7.19 12.56
CA ASP A 151 -19.81 8.42 12.85
C ASP A 151 -19.08 9.71 12.40
N LEU A 152 -18.16 9.60 11.41
CA LEU A 152 -17.39 10.72 10.87
C LEU A 152 -18.07 11.41 9.68
N THR A 153 -18.92 10.70 8.94
CA THR A 153 -19.56 11.19 7.71
C THR A 153 -21.08 11.04 7.75
N GLU A 154 -21.76 11.82 6.93
CA GLU A 154 -23.24 11.80 6.81
C GLU A 154 -23.76 10.51 6.15
N ASN A 155 -22.99 9.96 5.21
CA ASN A 155 -23.33 8.73 4.50
C ASN A 155 -22.06 7.91 4.20
N ILE A 156 -22.24 6.61 3.94
CA ILE A 156 -21.17 5.70 3.52
C ILE A 156 -21.61 5.00 2.25
N ILE A 157 -20.79 5.04 1.23
CA ILE A 157 -21.05 4.46 -0.09
C ILE A 157 -20.28 3.15 -0.21
N HIS A 158 -20.97 2.03 -0.06
CA HIS A 158 -20.36 0.71 -0.13
C HIS A 158 -20.28 0.23 -1.58
N LEU A 159 -19.08 -0.09 -2.05
CA LEU A 159 -18.86 -0.80 -3.30
C LEU A 159 -18.86 -2.30 -3.01
N VAL A 160 -19.97 -2.96 -3.36
CA VAL A 160 -20.25 -4.34 -2.99
C VAL A 160 -20.15 -5.25 -4.21
N ILE A 161 -19.31 -6.28 -4.15
CA ILE A 161 -19.37 -7.35 -5.14
C ILE A 161 -20.42 -8.39 -4.73
N ALA A 162 -21.28 -8.74 -5.68
CA ALA A 162 -22.33 -9.72 -5.48
C ALA A 162 -22.61 -10.48 -6.78
N ARG A 163 -23.37 -11.57 -6.66
CA ARG A 163 -23.82 -12.36 -7.80
C ARG A 163 -25.23 -11.98 -8.16
N ALA A 164 -25.41 -11.40 -9.34
CA ALA A 164 -26.75 -11.14 -9.87
C ALA A 164 -27.46 -12.45 -10.28
N SER A 165 -28.80 -12.43 -10.34
CA SER A 165 -29.59 -13.55 -10.84
C SER A 165 -29.12 -13.94 -12.25
N ASP A 166 -29.15 -15.21 -12.58
CA ASP A 166 -28.74 -15.79 -13.87
C ASP A 166 -27.27 -15.60 -14.25
N SER A 167 -26.42 -15.22 -13.28
CA SER A 167 -24.99 -15.08 -13.49
C SER A 167 -24.24 -16.41 -13.36
N PRO A 168 -23.19 -16.66 -14.16
CA PRO A 168 -22.41 -17.89 -14.07
C PRO A 168 -21.73 -18.04 -12.70
N LYS A 169 -21.39 -19.28 -12.35
CA LYS A 169 -20.61 -19.59 -11.14
C LYS A 169 -19.16 -19.07 -11.27
N GLY A 170 -18.48 -18.96 -10.13
CA GLY A 170 -17.08 -18.53 -10.06
C GLY A 170 -16.92 -17.03 -10.29
N THR A 171 -15.69 -16.58 -10.54
CA THR A 171 -15.34 -15.15 -10.67
C THR A 171 -15.99 -14.46 -11.86
N LYS A 172 -16.34 -15.21 -12.90
CA LYS A 172 -16.96 -14.69 -14.14
C LYS A 172 -18.41 -14.21 -13.95
N GLY A 173 -19.07 -14.54 -12.83
CA GLY A 173 -20.44 -14.11 -12.55
C GLY A 173 -20.56 -13.03 -11.47
N ILE A 174 -19.47 -12.35 -11.15
CA ILE A 174 -19.43 -11.29 -10.15
C ILE A 174 -19.75 -9.95 -10.79
N SER A 175 -20.72 -9.22 -10.23
CA SER A 175 -21.06 -7.84 -10.59
C SER A 175 -20.77 -6.90 -9.44
N LEU A 176 -20.63 -5.60 -9.74
CA LEU A 176 -20.33 -4.54 -8.79
C LEU A 176 -21.57 -3.67 -8.55
N PHE A 177 -21.83 -3.37 -7.28
CA PHE A 177 -22.98 -2.58 -6.85
C PHE A 177 -22.54 -1.44 -5.94
N LEU A 178 -23.09 -0.25 -6.16
CA LEU A 178 -23.06 0.88 -5.26
C LEU A 178 -24.25 0.75 -4.30
N VAL A 179 -23.99 0.63 -3.01
CA VAL A 179 -25.01 0.41 -1.97
C VAL A 179 -24.80 1.44 -0.86
N PRO A 180 -25.57 2.53 -0.82
CA PRO A 180 -25.38 3.57 0.19
C PRO A 180 -25.94 3.13 1.55
N LYS A 181 -25.33 3.56 2.66
CA LYS A 181 -25.84 3.35 4.04
C LYS A 181 -27.22 3.99 4.24
N PHE A 182 -27.39 5.18 3.71
CA PHE A 182 -28.66 5.88 3.60
C PHE A 182 -28.99 6.10 2.13
N ILE A 183 -30.22 5.81 1.72
CA ILE A 183 -30.68 5.98 0.34
C ILE A 183 -30.46 7.43 -0.10
N VAL A 184 -29.91 7.62 -1.29
CA VAL A 184 -29.72 8.93 -1.90
C VAL A 184 -30.87 9.14 -2.90
N LYS A 185 -31.64 10.19 -2.70
CA LYS A 185 -32.75 10.58 -3.58
C LYS A 185 -32.22 11.17 -4.91
N GLU A 186 -33.11 11.33 -5.88
CA GLU A 186 -32.76 11.90 -7.19
C GLU A 186 -32.16 13.31 -7.09
N ASP A 187 -32.62 14.10 -6.12
CA ASP A 187 -32.12 15.46 -5.83
C ASP A 187 -30.77 15.46 -5.06
N GLY A 188 -30.16 14.30 -4.82
CA GLY A 188 -28.91 14.14 -4.09
C GLY A 188 -29.04 14.25 -2.56
N THR A 189 -30.25 14.41 -2.02
CA THR A 189 -30.46 14.46 -0.56
C THR A 189 -30.49 13.06 0.07
N ILE A 190 -30.16 13.00 1.35
CA ILE A 190 -30.19 11.76 2.14
C ILE A 190 -31.64 11.41 2.46
N GLY A 191 -32.00 10.16 2.18
CA GLY A 191 -33.30 9.57 2.48
C GLY A 191 -33.28 8.63 3.69
N ALA A 192 -34.08 7.57 3.64
CA ALA A 192 -34.20 6.58 4.68
C ALA A 192 -32.91 5.74 4.82
N ARG A 193 -32.69 5.14 6.00
CA ARG A 193 -31.66 4.12 6.21
C ARG A 193 -31.91 2.94 5.29
N ASN A 194 -30.87 2.48 4.63
CA ASN A 194 -30.92 1.30 3.78
C ASN A 194 -30.87 0.00 4.62
N GLY A 195 -31.13 -1.14 4.00
CA GLY A 195 -31.07 -2.47 4.60
C GLY A 195 -29.64 -2.91 4.93
N ILE A 196 -28.85 -2.05 5.61
CA ILE A 196 -27.47 -2.33 6.02
C ILE A 196 -27.35 -2.18 7.52
N SER A 197 -26.78 -3.20 8.17
CA SER A 197 -26.47 -3.13 9.61
C SER A 197 -25.07 -3.63 9.90
N THR A 198 -24.47 -3.07 10.95
CA THR A 198 -23.19 -3.53 11.47
C THR A 198 -23.44 -4.63 12.49
N GLY A 199 -23.01 -5.85 12.17
CA GLY A 199 -23.18 -7.01 13.03
C GLY A 199 -22.18 -7.03 14.19
N SER A 200 -20.92 -6.66 13.90
CA SER A 200 -19.84 -6.55 14.89
C SER A 200 -18.69 -5.69 14.37
N ILE A 201 -17.80 -5.32 15.28
CA ILE A 201 -16.47 -4.76 14.96
C ILE A 201 -15.41 -5.75 15.41
N GLU A 202 -14.37 -5.94 14.62
CA GLU A 202 -13.27 -6.84 14.91
C GLU A 202 -12.37 -6.30 16.03
N THR A 203 -12.05 -7.14 17.00
CA THR A 203 -11.00 -6.88 18.00
C THR A 203 -9.65 -7.23 17.38
N LYS A 204 -8.76 -6.22 17.23
CA LYS A 204 -7.56 -6.35 16.43
C LYS A 204 -6.28 -6.19 17.25
N MET A 205 -5.18 -6.74 16.71
CA MET A 205 -3.82 -6.60 17.23
C MET A 205 -3.36 -5.13 17.20
N GLY A 206 -3.57 -4.44 16.07
CA GLY A 206 -3.19 -3.06 15.80
C GLY A 206 -4.30 -2.30 15.08
N ILE A 207 -4.02 -1.05 14.68
CA ILE A 207 -4.98 -0.15 14.03
C ILE A 207 -6.36 -0.13 14.72
N LYS A 208 -6.35 -0.17 16.04
CA LYS A 208 -7.58 -0.35 16.83
C LYS A 208 -8.54 0.83 16.74
N GLY A 209 -7.99 2.03 16.45
CA GLY A 209 -8.81 3.22 16.18
C GLY A 209 -9.62 3.16 14.89
N SER A 210 -9.27 2.28 13.94
CA SER A 210 -10.04 2.05 12.71
C SER A 210 -11.12 0.99 12.93
N ALA A 211 -12.37 1.30 12.62
CA ALA A 211 -13.47 0.34 12.67
C ALA A 211 -13.35 -0.66 11.51
N THR A 212 -13.18 -1.94 11.83
CA THR A 212 -13.22 -3.04 10.87
C THR A 212 -14.48 -3.84 11.11
N CYS A 213 -15.44 -3.77 10.19
CA CYS A 213 -16.82 -4.16 10.43
C CYS A 213 -17.19 -5.48 9.75
N VAL A 214 -18.12 -6.18 10.40
CA VAL A 214 -19.01 -7.17 9.75
C VAL A 214 -20.27 -6.42 9.31
N LEU A 215 -20.55 -6.38 8.01
CA LEU A 215 -21.73 -5.75 7.44
C LEU A 215 -22.73 -6.79 6.99
N ASN A 216 -23.97 -6.68 7.45
CA ASN A 216 -25.11 -7.46 6.98
C ASN A 216 -25.94 -6.63 6.00
N PHE A 217 -26.20 -7.20 4.84
CA PHE A 217 -27.09 -6.64 3.82
C PHE A 217 -28.38 -7.46 3.84
N ASP A 218 -29.49 -6.81 4.16
CA ASP A 218 -30.82 -7.39 4.25
C ASP A 218 -31.73 -6.63 3.29
N ASP A 219 -31.85 -7.16 2.08
CA ASP A 219 -32.55 -6.54 0.96
C ASP A 219 -32.16 -5.07 0.74
N ALA A 220 -30.86 -4.78 0.96
CA ALA A 220 -30.31 -3.44 0.77
C ALA A 220 -30.43 -3.00 -0.70
N THR A 221 -30.95 -1.82 -0.92
CA THR A 221 -31.08 -1.26 -2.27
C THR A 221 -29.73 -0.82 -2.80
N GLY A 222 -29.35 -1.31 -3.99
CA GLY A 222 -28.11 -0.98 -4.67
C GLY A 222 -28.31 -0.68 -6.15
N ILE A 223 -27.33 -0.03 -6.75
CA ILE A 223 -27.27 0.31 -8.18
C ILE A 223 -26.07 -0.42 -8.77
N MET A 224 -26.26 -1.10 -9.91
CA MET A 224 -25.16 -1.79 -10.59
C MET A 224 -24.20 -0.75 -11.20
N ILE A 225 -22.89 -0.92 -10.97
CA ILE A 225 -21.84 -0.12 -11.59
C ILE A 225 -21.28 -0.88 -12.79
N GLY A 226 -21.36 -0.27 -13.97
CA GLY A 226 -20.88 -0.82 -15.23
C GLY A 226 -21.55 -2.12 -15.67
N PRO A 227 -20.95 -2.93 -16.58
CA PRO A 227 -21.59 -4.10 -17.16
C PRO A 227 -21.75 -5.27 -16.18
N LYS A 228 -22.89 -5.98 -16.25
CA LYS A 228 -23.15 -7.23 -15.53
C LYS A 228 -22.02 -8.25 -15.74
N ASN A 229 -21.63 -8.96 -14.69
CA ASN A 229 -20.59 -10.00 -14.71
C ASN A 229 -19.15 -9.48 -14.99
N LYS A 230 -18.93 -8.17 -14.86
CA LYS A 230 -17.60 -7.53 -14.96
C LYS A 230 -17.16 -6.87 -13.65
N GLY A 231 -17.89 -7.08 -12.55
CA GLY A 231 -17.67 -6.39 -11.29
C GLY A 231 -16.29 -6.58 -10.71
N LEU A 232 -15.68 -7.76 -10.87
CA LEU A 232 -14.31 -7.98 -10.37
C LEU A 232 -13.28 -7.16 -11.15
N SER A 233 -13.39 -7.06 -12.47
CA SER A 233 -12.47 -6.22 -13.28
C SER A 233 -12.63 -4.73 -12.97
N GLN A 234 -13.84 -4.28 -12.66
CA GLN A 234 -14.10 -2.90 -12.24
C GLN A 234 -13.54 -2.61 -10.85
N MET A 235 -13.70 -3.55 -9.93
CA MET A 235 -13.16 -3.44 -8.58
C MET A 235 -11.62 -3.41 -8.57
N PHE A 236 -10.95 -4.00 -9.56
CA PHE A 236 -9.50 -3.91 -9.69
C PHE A 236 -8.99 -2.47 -9.87
N THR A 237 -9.81 -1.55 -10.37
CA THR A 237 -9.45 -0.11 -10.41
C THR A 237 -9.18 0.43 -8.99
N MET A 238 -10.04 0.09 -8.03
CA MET A 238 -9.82 0.41 -6.62
C MET A 238 -8.69 -0.42 -6.02
N MET A 239 -8.72 -1.75 -6.18
CA MET A 239 -7.77 -2.66 -5.56
C MET A 239 -6.30 -2.39 -5.96
N ASN A 240 -6.03 -2.05 -7.22
CA ASN A 240 -4.65 -1.78 -7.66
C ASN A 240 -4.12 -0.47 -7.06
N LEU A 241 -4.97 0.53 -6.89
CA LEU A 241 -4.61 1.75 -6.16
C LEU A 241 -4.30 1.43 -4.71
N GLU A 242 -5.22 0.73 -4.03
CA GLU A 242 -5.07 0.35 -2.63
C GLU A 242 -3.81 -0.48 -2.38
N ARG A 243 -3.41 -1.36 -3.28
CA ARG A 243 -2.17 -2.13 -3.19
C ARG A 243 -0.93 -1.24 -3.15
N ILE A 244 -0.87 -0.20 -3.99
CA ILE A 244 0.24 0.77 -3.97
C ILE A 244 0.22 1.54 -2.65
N VAL A 245 -0.95 1.98 -2.21
CA VAL A 245 -1.13 2.72 -0.96
C VAL A 245 -0.75 1.86 0.25
N VAL A 246 -1.04 0.55 0.26
CA VAL A 246 -0.56 -0.37 1.31
C VAL A 246 0.97 -0.44 1.37
N GLY A 247 1.65 -0.41 0.23
CA GLY A 247 3.11 -0.24 0.22
C GLY A 247 3.53 1.07 0.89
N ILE A 248 2.87 2.18 0.57
CA ILE A 248 3.14 3.49 1.19
C ILE A 248 2.84 3.49 2.70
N GLN A 249 1.86 2.71 3.17
CA GLN A 249 1.60 2.54 4.60
C GLN A 249 2.81 1.89 5.31
N GLY A 250 3.38 0.82 4.71
CA GLY A 250 4.60 0.21 5.21
C GLY A 250 5.77 1.20 5.28
N LEU A 251 5.98 1.97 4.21
CA LEU A 251 6.98 3.04 4.15
C LEU A 251 6.76 4.11 5.24
N GLY A 252 5.53 4.61 5.39
CA GLY A 252 5.22 5.66 6.36
C GLY A 252 5.43 5.21 7.81
N ILE A 253 5.03 3.98 8.16
CA ILE A 253 5.27 3.41 9.49
C ILE A 253 6.77 3.18 9.71
N SER A 254 7.51 2.76 8.67
CA SER A 254 8.96 2.60 8.72
C SER A 254 9.67 3.92 8.99
N GLU A 255 9.23 5.00 8.36
CA GLU A 255 9.81 6.34 8.55
C GLU A 255 9.67 6.82 10.00
N ILE A 256 8.48 6.76 10.58
CA ILE A 256 8.30 7.19 11.98
C ILE A 256 9.05 6.28 12.97
N ALA A 257 9.13 4.98 12.68
CA ALA A 257 9.91 4.04 13.47
C ALA A 257 11.41 4.39 13.45
N TYR A 258 11.93 4.72 12.27
CA TYR A 258 13.32 5.16 12.10
C TYR A 258 13.60 6.48 12.82
N GLN A 259 12.75 7.51 12.65
CA GLN A 259 12.95 8.81 13.29
C GLN A 259 12.98 8.70 14.81
N ASN A 260 12.05 7.96 15.39
CA ASN A 260 12.00 7.71 16.84
C ASN A 260 13.24 6.95 17.31
N SER A 261 13.66 5.92 16.57
CA SER A 261 14.85 5.12 16.89
C SER A 261 16.12 5.94 16.82
N LEU A 262 16.25 6.82 15.82
CA LEU A 262 17.40 7.71 15.67
C LEU A 262 17.49 8.72 16.82
N SER A 263 16.36 9.33 17.21
CA SER A 263 16.30 10.25 18.35
C SER A 263 16.67 9.54 19.65
N TYR A 264 16.06 8.39 19.92
CA TYR A 264 16.34 7.58 21.10
C TYR A 264 17.83 7.16 21.16
N ALA A 265 18.39 6.71 20.04
CA ALA A 265 19.78 6.26 19.98
C ALA A 265 20.80 7.39 20.25
N LYS A 266 20.47 8.64 19.94
CA LYS A 266 21.29 9.83 20.26
C LYS A 266 21.23 10.21 21.73
N GLU A 267 20.12 9.97 22.40
CA GLU A 267 19.88 10.40 23.78
C GLU A 267 20.22 9.31 24.81
N ARG A 268 19.86 8.05 24.49
CA ARG A 268 20.08 6.90 25.39
C ARG A 268 21.54 6.60 25.56
N LYS A 269 22.02 6.57 26.79
CA LYS A 269 23.40 6.22 27.14
C LYS A 269 23.47 4.85 27.77
N GLN A 270 24.29 3.94 27.22
CA GLN A 270 24.49 2.59 27.77
C GLN A 270 25.78 1.99 27.23
N GLY A 271 26.59 1.43 28.14
CA GLY A 271 27.88 0.82 27.79
C GLY A 271 28.93 1.84 27.30
N LYS A 272 30.07 1.33 26.85
CA LYS A 272 31.14 2.11 26.20
C LYS A 272 31.37 1.57 24.81
N SER A 273 31.45 2.49 23.84
CA SER A 273 31.79 2.12 22.47
C SER A 273 33.27 1.73 22.36
N ASN A 274 33.61 0.88 21.39
CA ASN A 274 35.01 0.49 21.15
C ASN A 274 35.91 1.67 20.75
N ASN A 275 35.32 2.78 20.27
CA ASN A 275 36.03 3.98 19.91
C ASN A 275 36.26 4.94 21.09
N ASN A 276 35.74 4.62 22.26
CA ASN A 276 35.89 5.26 23.58
C ASN A 276 36.13 6.80 23.54
N LYS A 277 35.13 7.53 23.04
CA LYS A 277 35.23 9.01 22.97
C LYS A 277 34.97 9.68 24.31
N SER A 278 34.35 9.01 25.26
CA SER A 278 34.07 9.54 26.59
C SER A 278 35.26 9.36 27.49
N GLN A 279 36.05 10.42 27.67
CA GLN A 279 37.21 10.46 28.57
C GLN A 279 36.83 10.41 30.07
N ASN A 280 35.54 10.58 30.41
CA ASN A 280 35.10 10.77 31.80
C ASN A 280 34.50 9.53 32.46
N GLY A 281 34.68 8.33 31.90
CA GLY A 281 34.20 7.09 32.53
C GLY A 281 32.68 6.84 32.42
N ASN A 282 31.90 7.77 31.87
CA ASN A 282 30.48 7.68 31.68
C ASN A 282 30.10 6.79 30.47
N ALA A 283 28.85 6.29 30.44
CA ALA A 283 28.33 5.57 29.30
C ALA A 283 28.19 6.46 28.07
N ASP A 284 28.48 5.93 26.89
CA ASP A 284 28.27 6.59 25.60
C ASP A 284 26.81 6.53 25.16
N ALA A 285 26.40 7.45 24.26
CA ALA A 285 25.12 7.31 23.57
C ALA A 285 25.12 6.03 22.74
N ILE A 286 24.00 5.32 22.68
CA ILE A 286 23.97 4.00 22.02
C ILE A 286 24.24 4.10 20.51
N ILE A 287 24.04 5.26 19.88
CA ILE A 287 24.40 5.50 18.48
C ILE A 287 25.91 5.34 18.23
N GLU A 288 26.76 5.43 19.27
CA GLU A 288 28.21 5.22 19.14
C GLU A 288 28.58 3.74 18.98
N HIS A 289 27.67 2.80 19.26
CA HIS A 289 27.86 1.37 19.03
C HIS A 289 27.67 1.02 17.55
N ALA A 290 28.58 0.19 17.00
CA ALA A 290 28.64 -0.09 15.58
C ALA A 290 27.41 -0.86 15.05
N ASP A 291 26.85 -1.76 15.87
CA ASP A 291 25.64 -2.55 15.57
C ASP A 291 24.40 -1.62 15.47
N ILE A 292 24.24 -0.69 16.41
CA ILE A 292 23.15 0.30 16.37
C ILE A 292 23.26 1.18 15.11
N ARG A 293 24.46 1.67 14.78
CA ARG A 293 24.67 2.44 13.54
C ARG A 293 24.35 1.62 12.29
N LYS A 294 24.77 0.34 12.26
CA LYS A 294 24.45 -0.56 11.14
C LYS A 294 22.94 -0.72 10.99
N THR A 295 22.22 -0.98 12.08
CA THR A 295 20.76 -1.12 12.07
C THR A 295 20.08 0.15 11.59
N LEU A 296 20.45 1.33 12.10
CA LEU A 296 19.91 2.62 11.65
C LEU A 296 20.21 2.91 10.17
N LEU A 297 21.41 2.56 9.67
CA LEU A 297 21.75 2.71 8.25
C LEU A 297 20.98 1.74 7.37
N ASN A 298 20.73 0.51 7.86
CA ASN A 298 19.88 -0.45 7.16
C ASN A 298 18.45 0.11 6.99
N MET A 299 17.83 0.53 8.09
CA MET A 299 16.51 1.17 8.06
C MET A 299 16.48 2.36 7.08
N LYS A 300 17.42 3.30 7.21
CA LYS A 300 17.51 4.51 6.38
C LYS A 300 17.64 4.17 4.90
N SER A 301 18.54 3.26 4.55
CA SER A 301 18.82 2.93 3.15
C SER A 301 17.63 2.24 2.45
N ILE A 302 16.87 1.47 3.19
CA ILE A 302 15.63 0.86 2.70
C ILE A 302 14.55 1.94 2.52
N ILE A 303 14.25 2.72 3.55
CA ILE A 303 13.19 3.74 3.55
C ILE A 303 13.39 4.77 2.43
N GLU A 304 14.61 5.28 2.26
CA GLU A 304 14.90 6.26 1.21
C GLU A 304 14.82 5.65 -0.20
N GLY A 305 15.24 4.39 -0.35
CA GLY A 305 15.08 3.64 -1.60
C GLY A 305 13.61 3.39 -1.95
N GLU A 306 12.80 2.97 -0.96
CA GLU A 306 11.35 2.79 -1.10
C GLU A 306 10.64 4.09 -1.48
N ARG A 307 10.97 5.20 -0.83
CA ARG A 307 10.41 6.52 -1.15
C ARG A 307 10.71 6.93 -2.58
N ALA A 308 11.95 6.75 -3.03
CA ALA A 308 12.34 7.07 -4.40
C ALA A 308 11.63 6.17 -5.43
N LEU A 309 11.48 4.88 -5.14
CA LEU A 309 10.73 3.93 -6.00
C LEU A 309 9.24 4.27 -6.04
N CYS A 310 8.65 4.61 -4.89
CA CYS A 310 7.25 5.03 -4.80
C CYS A 310 6.98 6.29 -5.62
N PHE A 311 7.87 7.28 -5.55
CA PHE A 311 7.77 8.50 -6.33
C PHE A 311 7.85 8.20 -7.84
N TRP A 312 8.80 7.38 -8.27
CA TRP A 312 8.91 6.95 -9.66
C TRP A 312 7.65 6.21 -10.13
N LEU A 313 7.12 5.27 -9.31
CA LEU A 313 5.90 4.54 -9.64
C LEU A 313 4.67 5.47 -9.76
N SER A 314 4.59 6.48 -8.89
CA SER A 314 3.53 7.48 -8.95
C SER A 314 3.61 8.32 -10.23
N GLN A 315 4.82 8.65 -10.70
CA GLN A 315 5.02 9.28 -12.00
C GLN A 315 4.58 8.37 -13.15
N GLN A 316 4.96 7.08 -13.12
CA GLN A 316 4.49 6.10 -14.12
C GLN A 316 2.96 6.00 -14.13
N THR A 317 2.33 6.08 -12.96
CA THR A 317 0.86 6.08 -12.85
C THR A 317 0.26 7.29 -13.54
N GLU A 318 0.79 8.51 -13.31
CA GLU A 318 0.36 9.71 -14.01
C GLU A 318 0.52 9.62 -15.53
N VAL A 319 1.69 9.14 -15.99
CA VAL A 319 1.95 8.96 -17.42
C VAL A 319 0.97 7.94 -18.02
N SER A 320 0.69 6.84 -17.32
CA SER A 320 -0.25 5.81 -17.79
C SER A 320 -1.69 6.30 -17.94
N LEU A 321 -2.07 7.34 -17.20
CA LEU A 321 -3.43 7.91 -17.23
C LEU A 321 -3.55 9.07 -18.21
N ASN A 322 -2.55 9.95 -18.26
CA ASN A 322 -2.69 11.30 -18.80
C ASN A 322 -1.80 11.61 -20.01
N HIS A 323 -0.84 10.75 -20.40
CA HIS A 323 0.04 11.03 -21.54
C HIS A 323 -0.71 10.93 -22.87
N ASP A 324 -0.41 11.81 -23.83
CA ASP A 324 -1.08 11.84 -25.14
C ASP A 324 -0.66 10.67 -26.05
N ASP A 325 0.62 10.30 -26.03
CA ASP A 325 1.16 9.18 -26.82
C ASP A 325 0.72 7.83 -26.23
N GLN A 326 -0.02 7.05 -27.03
CA GLN A 326 -0.59 5.77 -26.60
C GLN A 326 0.47 4.70 -26.28
N LYS A 327 1.63 4.75 -26.96
CA LYS A 327 2.73 3.81 -26.69
C LYS A 327 3.37 4.10 -25.33
N ILE A 328 3.68 5.36 -25.06
CA ILE A 328 4.23 5.80 -23.76
C ILE A 328 3.25 5.48 -22.64
N LYS A 329 1.97 5.73 -22.88
CA LYS A 329 0.87 5.41 -21.95
C LYS A 329 0.82 3.91 -21.63
N GLN A 330 0.94 3.06 -22.65
CA GLN A 330 0.93 1.60 -22.48
C GLN A 330 2.18 1.11 -21.77
N ASP A 331 3.36 1.60 -22.13
CA ASP A 331 4.63 1.22 -21.50
C ASP A 331 4.64 1.60 -20.01
N ALA A 332 4.14 2.78 -19.65
CA ALA A 332 3.96 3.19 -18.26
C ALA A 332 2.94 2.31 -17.51
N SER A 333 1.82 1.96 -18.16
CA SER A 333 0.81 1.05 -17.59
C SER A 333 1.38 -0.35 -17.33
N ASP A 334 2.25 -0.85 -18.21
CA ASP A 334 2.94 -2.12 -18.05
C ASP A 334 3.85 -2.06 -16.80
N MET A 335 4.59 -0.97 -16.59
CA MET A 335 5.44 -0.77 -15.41
C MET A 335 4.63 -0.67 -14.12
N VAL A 336 3.54 0.07 -14.12
CA VAL A 336 2.61 0.13 -12.97
C VAL A 336 2.07 -1.25 -12.65
N SER A 337 1.66 -2.00 -13.66
CA SER A 337 1.15 -3.37 -13.50
C SER A 337 2.18 -4.32 -12.90
N LEU A 338 3.45 -4.24 -13.34
CA LEU A 338 4.56 -5.04 -12.83
C LEU A 338 4.91 -4.69 -11.38
N MET A 339 5.00 -3.40 -11.07
CA MET A 339 5.51 -2.92 -9.78
C MET A 339 4.46 -2.92 -8.67
N THR A 340 3.17 -2.87 -8.97
CA THR A 340 2.11 -2.87 -7.94
C THR A 340 2.25 -4.02 -6.93
N PRO A 341 2.36 -5.31 -7.32
CA PRO A 341 2.55 -6.40 -6.36
C PRO A 341 3.91 -6.32 -5.63
N VAL A 342 4.94 -5.79 -6.28
CA VAL A 342 6.28 -5.64 -5.70
C VAL A 342 6.26 -4.60 -4.58
N VAL A 343 5.75 -3.40 -4.85
CA VAL A 343 5.67 -2.32 -3.86
C VAL A 343 4.81 -2.73 -2.68
N LYS A 344 3.61 -3.31 -2.93
CA LYS A 344 2.74 -3.78 -1.86
C LYS A 344 3.43 -4.79 -0.95
N SER A 345 4.08 -5.79 -1.53
CA SER A 345 4.64 -6.91 -0.78
C SER A 345 5.96 -6.55 -0.12
N LEU A 346 6.92 -6.02 -0.89
CA LEU A 346 8.25 -5.71 -0.36
C LEU A 346 8.20 -4.66 0.75
N PHE A 347 7.49 -3.52 0.54
CA PHE A 347 7.46 -2.45 1.53
C PHE A 347 6.75 -2.86 2.81
N SER A 348 5.70 -3.69 2.70
CA SER A 348 5.04 -4.22 3.89
C SER A 348 5.90 -5.22 4.66
N ASP A 349 6.67 -6.09 3.98
CA ASP A 349 7.59 -7.03 4.62
C ASP A 349 8.77 -6.29 5.26
N LEU A 350 9.42 -5.36 4.54
CA LEU A 350 10.51 -4.54 5.06
C LEU A 350 10.04 -3.64 6.21
N GLY A 351 8.81 -3.14 6.16
CA GLY A 351 8.21 -2.42 7.27
C GLY A 351 8.09 -3.26 8.55
N MET A 352 7.84 -4.57 8.43
CA MET A 352 7.88 -5.48 9.58
C MET A 352 9.29 -5.63 10.16
N GLU A 353 10.30 -5.76 9.30
CA GLU A 353 11.69 -5.84 9.72
C GLU A 353 12.12 -4.54 10.41
N ILE A 354 11.83 -3.39 9.80
CA ILE A 354 12.19 -2.06 10.33
C ILE A 354 11.51 -1.78 11.67
N THR A 355 10.23 -2.09 11.83
CA THR A 355 9.53 -1.88 13.10
C THR A 355 10.02 -2.82 14.20
N SER A 356 10.43 -4.05 13.85
CA SER A 356 11.11 -4.95 14.77
C SER A 356 12.48 -4.43 15.20
N ASP A 357 13.29 -3.95 14.26
CA ASP A 357 14.59 -3.34 14.52
C ASP A 357 14.45 -2.08 15.39
N ALA A 358 13.41 -1.28 15.18
CA ALA A 358 13.10 -0.13 16.01
C ALA A 358 12.86 -0.53 17.47
N MET A 359 12.05 -1.57 17.71
CA MET A 359 11.83 -2.11 19.07
C MET A 359 13.16 -2.61 19.67
N GLN A 360 14.01 -3.25 18.88
CA GLN A 360 15.32 -3.74 19.32
C GLN A 360 16.24 -2.59 19.76
N ILE A 361 16.27 -1.46 19.03
CA ILE A 361 17.05 -0.26 19.41
C ILE A 361 16.58 0.32 20.75
N PHE A 362 15.27 0.31 21.02
CA PHE A 362 14.73 0.75 22.30
C PHE A 362 15.00 -0.24 23.46
N GLY A 363 15.39 -1.48 23.16
CA GLY A 363 15.62 -2.53 24.16
C GLY A 363 14.33 -2.84 24.94
N GLY A 364 14.43 -3.02 26.25
CA GLY A 364 13.26 -3.31 27.11
C GLY A 364 12.13 -2.28 27.00
N TYR A 365 12.45 -1.01 26.79
CA TYR A 365 11.45 0.05 26.53
C TYR A 365 10.71 -0.14 25.21
N GLY A 366 11.32 -0.80 24.22
CA GLY A 366 10.65 -1.12 22.96
C GLY A 366 9.49 -2.11 23.10
N TYR A 367 9.45 -2.86 24.20
CA TYR A 367 8.40 -3.84 24.48
C TYR A 367 7.27 -3.27 25.33
N THR A 368 7.47 -2.11 25.96
CA THR A 368 6.46 -1.45 26.81
C THR A 368 5.66 -0.43 26.01
N LYS A 369 4.39 -0.22 26.41
CA LYS A 369 3.48 0.72 25.73
C LYS A 369 3.86 2.18 25.90
N ASP A 370 4.65 2.52 26.92
CA ASP A 370 4.94 3.91 27.29
C ASP A 370 5.62 4.69 26.16
N GLN A 371 6.50 4.01 25.40
CA GLN A 371 7.25 4.62 24.31
C GLN A 371 6.49 4.60 22.96
N GLY A 372 5.43 3.80 22.85
CA GLY A 372 4.61 3.71 21.64
C GLY A 372 5.29 3.07 20.43
N ILE A 373 6.55 2.63 20.55
CA ILE A 373 7.28 2.01 19.42
C ILE A 373 6.71 0.62 19.08
N GLU A 374 6.25 -0.14 20.09
CA GLU A 374 5.63 -1.44 19.90
C GLU A 374 4.31 -1.37 19.12
N GLN A 375 3.60 -0.23 19.23
CA GLN A 375 2.37 0.00 18.47
C GLN A 375 2.65 0.03 16.97
N LEU A 376 3.75 0.60 16.53
CA LEU A 376 4.12 0.66 15.12
C LEU A 376 4.29 -0.76 14.52
N TYR A 377 4.87 -1.69 15.27
CA TYR A 377 4.97 -3.09 14.87
C TYR A 377 3.60 -3.75 14.76
N ARG A 378 2.71 -3.53 15.73
CA ARG A 378 1.34 -4.07 15.73
C ARG A 378 0.49 -3.50 14.60
N ASP A 379 0.58 -2.19 14.38
CA ASP A 379 -0.17 -1.51 13.34
C ASP A 379 0.31 -1.91 11.94
N ASN A 380 1.64 -2.10 11.76
CA ASN A 380 2.17 -2.52 10.48
C ASN A 380 1.84 -4.00 10.14
N ARG A 381 1.56 -4.85 11.15
CA ARG A 381 1.38 -6.29 10.91
C ARG A 381 0.24 -6.63 9.95
N ILE A 382 -0.73 -5.74 9.79
CA ILE A 382 -1.83 -5.96 8.85
C ILE A 382 -1.40 -5.75 7.39
N THR A 383 -0.42 -4.92 7.11
CA THR A 383 -0.04 -4.54 5.74
C THR A 383 0.44 -5.73 4.87
N PRO A 384 1.13 -6.78 5.38
CA PRO A 384 1.39 -8.00 4.62
C PRO A 384 0.15 -8.88 4.38
N ILE A 385 -0.97 -8.62 5.05
CA ILE A 385 -2.14 -9.52 5.05
C ILE A 385 -3.25 -9.01 4.15
N TYR A 386 -3.74 -7.77 4.35
CA TYR A 386 -4.89 -7.24 3.61
C TYR A 386 -4.52 -6.80 2.19
N GLU A 387 -5.53 -6.50 1.37
CA GLU A 387 -5.43 -6.20 -0.07
C GLU A 387 -4.76 -7.35 -0.88
N GLY A 388 -4.98 -8.59 -0.40
CA GLY A 388 -4.30 -9.80 -0.87
C GLY A 388 -2.96 -9.99 -0.15
N THR A 389 -2.77 -11.16 0.48
CA THR A 389 -1.52 -11.48 1.19
C THR A 389 -0.31 -11.34 0.27
N ASN A 390 0.88 -11.18 0.84
CA ASN A 390 2.10 -11.02 0.06
C ASN A 390 2.35 -12.23 -0.86
N SER A 391 1.97 -13.45 -0.44
CA SER A 391 2.01 -14.64 -1.32
C SER A 391 1.03 -14.54 -2.50
N VAL A 392 -0.15 -13.91 -2.32
CA VAL A 392 -1.09 -13.63 -3.42
C VAL A 392 -0.49 -12.61 -4.40
N GLN A 393 0.23 -11.61 -3.91
CA GLN A 393 0.94 -10.66 -4.76
C GLN A 393 2.05 -11.36 -5.57
N ALA A 394 2.83 -12.21 -4.92
CA ALA A 394 3.86 -13.00 -5.58
C ALA A 394 3.29 -13.93 -6.65
N ALA A 395 2.19 -14.62 -6.35
CA ALA A 395 1.48 -15.44 -7.32
C ALA A 395 0.92 -14.61 -8.49
N ASP A 396 0.33 -13.43 -8.23
CA ASP A 396 -0.14 -12.52 -9.28
C ASP A 396 1.00 -12.08 -10.20
N LEU A 397 2.17 -11.77 -9.62
CA LEU A 397 3.38 -11.41 -10.36
C LEU A 397 3.80 -12.53 -11.32
N VAL A 398 4.05 -13.73 -10.81
CA VAL A 398 4.64 -14.81 -11.63
C VAL A 398 3.63 -15.47 -12.57
N PHE A 399 2.34 -15.64 -12.18
CA PHE A 399 1.36 -16.34 -13.00
C PHE A 399 0.55 -15.46 -13.94
N ARG A 400 0.53 -14.13 -13.73
CA ARG A 400 -0.33 -13.23 -14.51
C ARG A 400 0.43 -12.07 -15.15
N LYS A 401 1.49 -11.55 -14.49
CA LYS A 401 2.20 -10.36 -14.96
C LYS A 401 3.37 -10.70 -15.87
N LEU A 402 4.18 -11.71 -15.53
CA LEU A 402 5.34 -12.10 -16.34
C LEU A 402 4.97 -12.55 -17.75
N LEU A 403 3.88 -13.29 -17.91
CA LEU A 403 3.36 -13.75 -19.19
C LEU A 403 2.27 -12.81 -19.72
N ASN A 404 2.63 -11.62 -20.12
CA ASN A 404 1.69 -10.70 -20.74
C ASN A 404 1.54 -11.03 -22.23
N LYS A 405 0.32 -10.81 -22.78
CA LYS A 405 0.01 -10.99 -24.22
C LYS A 405 0.90 -10.16 -25.15
N ASN A 406 1.55 -9.12 -24.62
CA ASN A 406 2.41 -8.17 -25.37
C ASN A 406 3.92 -8.49 -25.27
N GLY A 407 4.31 -9.68 -24.81
CA GLY A 407 5.70 -10.08 -24.64
C GLY A 407 6.16 -10.16 -23.19
N ASN A 408 7.45 -10.37 -22.98
CA ASN A 408 8.05 -10.47 -21.66
C ASN A 408 8.14 -9.07 -21.00
N ILE A 409 7.33 -8.82 -20.00
CA ILE A 409 7.30 -7.52 -19.30
C ILE A 409 8.63 -7.23 -18.58
N ILE A 410 9.37 -8.26 -18.21
CA ILE A 410 10.69 -8.10 -17.57
C ILE A 410 11.71 -7.56 -18.56
N ASP A 411 11.71 -7.98 -19.81
CA ASP A 411 12.62 -7.43 -20.82
C ASP A 411 12.37 -5.93 -21.00
N LYS A 412 11.09 -5.50 -21.03
CA LYS A 412 10.75 -4.07 -21.03
C LYS A 412 11.26 -3.33 -19.80
N PHE A 413 11.13 -3.93 -18.61
CA PHE A 413 11.65 -3.35 -17.37
C PHE A 413 13.18 -3.24 -17.41
N LEU A 414 13.89 -4.29 -17.83
CA LEU A 414 15.35 -4.28 -17.95
C LEU A 414 15.85 -3.22 -18.93
N ASP A 415 15.20 -3.08 -20.08
CA ASP A 415 15.54 -2.06 -21.08
C ASP A 415 15.29 -0.64 -20.56
N LEU A 416 14.15 -0.42 -19.91
CA LEU A 416 13.81 0.86 -19.28
C LEU A 416 14.83 1.23 -18.20
N VAL A 417 15.16 0.31 -17.31
CA VAL A 417 16.09 0.53 -16.21
C VAL A 417 17.49 0.83 -16.76
N LYS A 418 17.99 0.07 -17.75
CA LYS A 418 19.27 0.34 -18.42
C LYS A 418 19.30 1.71 -19.08
N THR A 419 18.18 2.12 -19.70
CA THR A 419 18.07 3.44 -20.33
C THR A 419 18.08 4.56 -19.28
N GLU A 420 17.28 4.45 -18.24
CA GLU A 420 17.16 5.49 -17.19
C GLU A 420 18.38 5.59 -16.27
N THR A 421 19.20 4.54 -16.19
CA THR A 421 20.44 4.54 -15.40
C THR A 421 21.68 4.87 -16.21
N ASN A 422 21.56 4.99 -17.53
CA ASN A 422 22.69 5.35 -18.39
C ASN A 422 23.22 6.74 -18.04
N THR A 423 24.52 6.84 -17.78
CA THR A 423 25.17 8.08 -17.36
C THR A 423 26.64 8.13 -17.80
N ASN A 424 27.10 9.35 -18.08
CA ASN A 424 28.52 9.63 -18.33
C ASN A 424 29.30 9.97 -17.05
N ASN A 425 28.65 9.93 -15.88
CA ASN A 425 29.28 10.26 -14.61
C ASN A 425 30.16 9.11 -14.13
N GLU A 426 31.48 9.31 -14.15
CA GLU A 426 32.49 8.30 -13.77
C GLU A 426 32.31 7.82 -12.31
N LYS A 427 31.79 8.68 -11.41
CA LYS A 427 31.56 8.31 -10.01
C LYS A 427 30.39 7.35 -9.81
N VAL A 428 29.44 7.31 -10.75
CA VAL A 428 28.26 6.41 -10.71
C VAL A 428 28.55 5.06 -11.42
N LYS A 429 29.49 5.04 -12.35
CA LYS A 429 29.82 3.84 -13.14
C LYS A 429 30.11 2.57 -12.31
N PRO A 430 30.83 2.63 -11.16
CA PRO A 430 31.04 1.45 -10.33
C PRO A 430 29.74 0.81 -9.84
N PHE A 431 28.77 1.64 -9.41
CA PHE A 431 27.45 1.19 -8.97
C PHE A 431 26.64 0.58 -10.12
N ILE A 432 26.73 1.16 -11.33
CA ILE A 432 26.08 0.61 -12.52
C ILE A 432 26.68 -0.74 -12.91
N LYS A 433 27.99 -0.91 -12.80
CA LYS A 433 28.64 -2.19 -13.08
C LYS A 433 28.15 -3.28 -12.13
N GLU A 434 28.04 -2.97 -10.86
CA GLU A 434 27.51 -3.89 -9.87
C GLU A 434 26.02 -4.15 -10.11
N PHE A 435 25.23 -3.11 -10.37
CA PHE A 435 23.81 -3.23 -10.66
C PHE A 435 23.52 -4.12 -11.88
N ASN A 436 24.29 -4.01 -12.94
CA ASN A 436 24.14 -4.86 -14.12
C ASN A 436 24.29 -6.35 -13.81
N TYR A 437 25.17 -6.71 -12.89
CA TYR A 437 25.26 -8.11 -12.40
C TYR A 437 23.91 -8.59 -11.82
N TYR A 438 23.25 -7.76 -11.00
CA TYR A 438 21.94 -8.11 -10.44
C TYR A 438 20.81 -8.11 -11.48
N LEU A 439 20.89 -7.28 -12.52
CA LEU A 439 19.97 -7.35 -13.66
C LEU A 439 20.10 -8.67 -14.41
N ASP A 440 21.32 -9.18 -14.59
CA ASP A 440 21.56 -10.49 -15.21
C ASP A 440 21.03 -11.63 -14.31
N VAL A 441 21.20 -11.55 -13.00
CA VAL A 441 20.57 -12.49 -12.04
C VAL A 441 19.05 -12.48 -12.18
N LEU A 442 18.42 -11.30 -12.23
CA LEU A 442 16.98 -11.18 -12.42
C LEU A 442 16.53 -11.77 -13.75
N LYS A 443 17.26 -11.50 -14.83
CA LYS A 443 16.96 -12.06 -16.16
C LYS A 443 16.99 -13.59 -16.13
N ASN A 444 18.04 -14.18 -15.58
CA ASN A 444 18.19 -15.63 -15.46
C ASN A 444 17.07 -16.25 -14.62
N PHE A 445 16.72 -15.62 -13.50
CA PHE A 445 15.61 -16.08 -12.65
C PHE A 445 14.26 -15.97 -13.37
N SER A 446 14.06 -14.91 -14.15
CA SER A 446 12.84 -14.72 -14.95
C SER A 446 12.71 -15.77 -16.05
N ASP A 447 13.81 -16.08 -16.76
CA ASP A 447 13.83 -17.10 -17.81
C ASP A 447 13.55 -18.50 -17.24
N TRP A 448 14.16 -18.82 -16.09
CA TRP A 448 13.86 -20.04 -15.37
C TRP A 448 12.38 -20.12 -14.95
N THR A 449 11.84 -19.02 -14.39
CA THR A 449 10.43 -18.96 -13.97
C THR A 449 9.49 -19.20 -15.14
N ILE A 450 9.72 -18.54 -16.27
CA ILE A 450 8.88 -18.68 -17.48
C ILE A 450 8.95 -20.12 -18.01
N GLN A 451 10.14 -20.72 -18.08
CA GLN A 451 10.31 -22.09 -18.53
C GLN A 451 9.59 -23.09 -17.59
N ARG A 452 9.68 -22.87 -16.27
CA ARG A 452 9.04 -23.73 -15.28
C ARG A 452 7.52 -23.62 -15.25
N LEU A 453 6.94 -22.48 -15.63
CA LEU A 453 5.49 -22.33 -15.76
C LEU A 453 4.86 -23.34 -16.74
N GLU A 454 5.61 -23.77 -17.74
CA GLU A 454 5.15 -24.77 -18.73
C GLU A 454 5.31 -26.20 -18.23
N THR A 455 6.28 -26.47 -17.35
CA THR A 455 6.70 -27.83 -16.96
C THR A 455 6.31 -28.20 -15.51
N ASN A 456 6.44 -27.28 -14.58
CA ASN A 456 6.14 -27.50 -13.15
C ASN A 456 5.71 -26.19 -12.46
N LYS A 457 4.40 -25.99 -12.30
CA LYS A 457 3.84 -24.81 -11.65
C LYS A 457 4.06 -24.78 -10.13
N ASP A 458 4.29 -25.93 -9.50
CA ASP A 458 4.53 -25.99 -8.05
C ASP A 458 5.91 -25.41 -7.71
N ASP A 459 6.94 -25.65 -8.54
CA ASP A 459 8.25 -25.01 -8.39
C ASP A 459 8.13 -23.49 -8.46
N VAL A 460 7.34 -22.99 -9.43
CA VAL A 460 7.10 -21.54 -9.59
C VAL A 460 6.34 -20.97 -8.39
N SER A 461 5.33 -21.70 -7.89
CA SER A 461 4.59 -21.28 -6.69
C SER A 461 5.50 -21.19 -5.46
N ALA A 462 6.41 -22.14 -5.29
CA ALA A 462 7.38 -22.16 -4.19
C ALA A 462 8.38 -21.00 -4.27
N ALA A 463 8.86 -20.67 -5.49
CA ALA A 463 9.83 -19.60 -5.72
C ALA A 463 9.21 -18.20 -5.86
N ALA A 464 7.89 -18.07 -5.90
CA ALA A 464 7.21 -16.80 -6.25
C ALA A 464 7.57 -15.64 -5.31
N ASN A 465 7.63 -15.88 -3.99
CA ASN A 465 8.01 -14.86 -3.01
C ASN A 465 9.48 -14.44 -3.17
N ASP A 466 10.37 -15.39 -3.44
CA ASP A 466 11.80 -15.11 -3.64
C ASP A 466 12.02 -14.30 -4.92
N TYR A 467 11.29 -14.66 -5.98
CA TYR A 467 11.27 -13.88 -7.21
C TYR A 467 10.82 -12.43 -6.98
N LEU A 468 9.71 -12.24 -6.26
CA LEU A 468 9.20 -10.91 -5.94
C LEU A 468 10.19 -10.10 -5.12
N LYS A 469 10.81 -10.68 -4.10
CA LYS A 469 11.84 -10.03 -3.28
C LYS A 469 13.07 -9.65 -4.09
N THR A 470 13.54 -10.55 -4.96
CA THR A 470 14.68 -10.29 -5.87
C THR A 470 14.40 -9.09 -6.76
N LEU A 471 13.24 -9.08 -7.45
CA LEU A 471 12.82 -7.94 -8.28
C LEU A 471 12.70 -6.66 -7.46
N GLY A 472 12.19 -6.75 -6.24
CA GLY A 472 12.01 -5.62 -5.34
C GLY A 472 13.33 -4.98 -4.91
N TYR A 473 14.30 -5.76 -4.41
CA TYR A 473 15.62 -5.23 -4.05
C TYR A 473 16.35 -4.61 -5.24
N ILE A 474 16.25 -5.21 -6.41
CA ILE A 474 16.82 -4.65 -7.65
C ILE A 474 16.12 -3.34 -8.03
N SER A 475 14.82 -3.24 -7.82
CA SER A 475 14.08 -1.98 -8.06
C SER A 475 14.48 -0.86 -7.08
N LEU A 476 14.79 -1.19 -5.83
CA LEU A 476 15.38 -0.21 -4.90
C LEU A 476 16.79 0.23 -5.34
N ALA A 477 17.62 -0.71 -5.84
CA ALA A 477 18.93 -0.37 -6.39
C ALA A 477 18.81 0.58 -7.61
N PHE A 478 17.85 0.34 -8.49
CA PHE A 478 17.51 1.26 -9.58
C PHE A 478 17.22 2.68 -9.05
N SER A 479 16.39 2.78 -8.03
CA SER A 479 16.09 4.08 -7.40
C SER A 479 17.33 4.75 -6.83
N TRP A 480 18.20 3.99 -6.18
CA TRP A 480 19.46 4.52 -5.65
C TRP A 480 20.43 5.00 -6.73
N ILE A 481 20.49 4.36 -7.91
CA ILE A 481 21.29 4.88 -9.03
C ILE A 481 20.75 6.23 -9.51
N LYS A 482 19.43 6.40 -9.57
CA LYS A 482 18.83 7.70 -9.91
C LYS A 482 19.20 8.78 -8.89
N VAL A 483 19.13 8.45 -7.60
CA VAL A 483 19.56 9.35 -6.51
C VAL A 483 21.04 9.70 -6.61
N LEU A 484 21.90 8.71 -6.90
CA LEU A 484 23.36 8.94 -7.09
C LEU A 484 23.66 9.87 -8.26
N ASN A 485 22.97 9.69 -9.40
CA ASN A 485 23.14 10.57 -10.56
C ASN A 485 22.85 12.04 -10.21
N ILE A 486 21.77 12.30 -9.48
CA ILE A 486 21.41 13.64 -9.03
C ILE A 486 22.42 14.13 -7.98
N SER A 487 22.77 13.28 -7.00
CA SER A 487 23.66 13.64 -5.91
C SER A 487 25.05 14.07 -6.38
N PHE A 488 25.59 13.38 -7.39
CA PHE A 488 26.88 13.79 -7.96
C PHE A 488 26.80 14.97 -8.93
N LYS A 489 25.65 15.15 -9.60
CA LYS A 489 25.42 16.28 -10.51
C LYS A 489 25.32 17.59 -9.75
N ASP A 490 24.51 17.61 -8.70
CA ASP A 490 24.14 18.82 -7.96
C ASP A 490 24.95 18.96 -6.64
N TYR A 491 26.07 18.21 -6.51
CA TYR A 491 26.87 18.07 -5.29
C TYR A 491 27.26 19.39 -4.65
N GLU A 492 27.67 20.38 -5.45
CA GLU A 492 28.11 21.68 -4.98
C GLU A 492 27.03 22.54 -4.34
N GLU A 493 25.74 22.25 -4.63
CA GLU A 493 24.60 23.00 -4.09
C GLU A 493 24.40 22.74 -2.59
N ASN A 494 24.62 21.47 -2.14
CA ASN A 494 24.49 21.09 -0.73
C ASN A 494 25.33 19.83 -0.43
N LYS A 495 26.63 20.02 -0.25
CA LYS A 495 27.62 18.93 -0.04
C LYS A 495 27.18 17.98 1.08
N LYS A 496 26.79 18.52 2.23
CA LYS A 496 26.42 17.70 3.39
C LYS A 496 25.22 16.79 3.10
N PHE A 497 24.22 17.33 2.41
CA PHE A 497 23.02 16.55 2.03
C PHE A 497 23.38 15.45 1.04
N TYR A 498 24.16 15.79 -0.01
CA TYR A 498 24.52 14.82 -1.03
C TYR A 498 25.55 13.79 -0.56
N ASP A 499 26.49 14.15 0.33
CA ASP A 499 27.35 13.17 1.00
C ASP A 499 26.56 12.14 1.79
N ASP A 500 25.49 12.57 2.49
CA ASP A 500 24.60 11.67 3.21
C ASP A 500 23.90 10.70 2.26
N LYS A 501 23.39 11.19 1.12
CA LYS A 501 22.74 10.34 0.11
C LYS A 501 23.73 9.35 -0.53
N ILE A 502 24.93 9.80 -0.90
CA ILE A 502 25.96 8.96 -1.49
C ILE A 502 26.41 7.86 -0.51
N ASN A 503 26.62 8.19 0.77
CA ASN A 503 27.00 7.21 1.78
C ASN A 503 25.88 6.22 2.07
N THR A 504 24.62 6.67 2.08
CA THR A 504 23.46 5.79 2.26
C THR A 504 23.30 4.84 1.08
N ALA A 505 23.43 5.33 -0.16
CA ALA A 505 23.44 4.51 -1.37
C ALA A 505 24.55 3.46 -1.35
N LYS A 506 25.78 3.87 -0.98
CA LYS A 506 26.91 2.94 -0.84
C LYS A 506 26.61 1.84 0.16
N PHE A 507 26.03 2.18 1.32
CA PHE A 507 25.62 1.18 2.31
C PHE A 507 24.57 0.21 1.72
N TYR A 508 23.61 0.73 0.95
CA TYR A 508 22.62 -0.10 0.28
C TYR A 508 23.27 -1.14 -0.64
N PHE A 509 24.15 -0.72 -1.53
CA PHE A 509 24.86 -1.62 -2.45
C PHE A 509 25.77 -2.60 -1.69
N ASP A 510 26.55 -2.15 -0.71
CA ASP A 510 27.49 -3.00 0.02
C ASP A 510 26.84 -4.01 0.97
N LYS A 511 25.63 -3.71 1.51
CA LYS A 511 25.06 -4.46 2.66
C LYS A 511 23.62 -4.95 2.46
N VAL A 512 22.80 -4.24 1.71
CA VAL A 512 21.38 -4.57 1.57
C VAL A 512 21.13 -5.35 0.28
N LEU A 513 21.56 -4.80 -0.87
CA LEU A 513 21.36 -5.43 -2.17
C LEU A 513 21.87 -6.87 -2.25
N PRO A 514 23.06 -7.24 -1.70
CA PRO A 514 23.55 -8.62 -1.76
C PRO A 514 22.63 -9.65 -1.10
N SER A 515 21.75 -9.23 -0.19
CA SER A 515 20.80 -10.15 0.45
C SER A 515 19.83 -10.80 -0.54
N CYS A 516 19.56 -10.16 -1.67
CA CYS A 516 18.69 -10.74 -2.71
C CYS A 516 19.28 -12.03 -3.32
N LEU A 517 20.61 -12.22 -3.29
CA LEU A 517 21.27 -13.43 -3.78
C LEU A 517 20.98 -14.65 -2.90
N LEU A 518 20.61 -14.45 -1.64
CA LEU A 518 20.22 -15.55 -0.75
C LEU A 518 18.96 -16.27 -1.24
N TYR A 519 18.13 -15.60 -2.03
CA TYR A 519 16.89 -16.15 -2.60
C TYR A 519 17.10 -16.81 -3.98
N THR A 520 18.26 -16.60 -4.61
CA THR A 520 18.55 -17.07 -5.98
C THR A 520 19.69 -18.09 -6.04
N SER A 521 20.48 -18.22 -4.97
CA SER A 521 21.59 -19.17 -4.91
C SER A 521 21.09 -20.56 -4.58
N PRO A 522 21.52 -21.60 -5.33
CA PRO A 522 21.23 -22.98 -4.95
C PRO A 522 21.83 -23.26 -3.57
N SER A 523 21.09 -23.98 -2.73
CA SER A 523 21.62 -24.44 -1.45
C SER A 523 22.84 -25.32 -1.69
N PRO A 524 23.84 -25.35 -0.78
CA PRO A 524 24.94 -26.29 -0.87
C PRO A 524 24.49 -27.77 -0.97
N ARG A 525 23.26 -28.09 -0.56
CA ARG A 525 22.64 -29.42 -0.73
C ARG A 525 22.16 -29.66 -2.16
N ASP A 526 21.76 -28.60 -2.90
CA ASP A 526 21.30 -28.74 -4.28
C ASP A 526 22.46 -28.85 -5.26
N MET A 527 23.69 -28.51 -4.83
CA MET A 527 24.91 -28.65 -5.62
C MET A 527 25.54 -30.05 -5.53
N SER A 528 25.00 -30.91 -4.67
CA SER A 528 25.52 -32.29 -4.40
C SER A 528 24.63 -33.41 -4.98
N ALA A 529 23.60 -33.08 -5.79
CA ALA A 529 22.72 -34.07 -6.42
C ALA A 529 23.04 -34.28 -7.89
#